data_aa61337d6a9fc373eb6039e3af97902c
#
_entry.id   aa61337d6a9fc373eb6039e3af97902c
#
_cell.length_a   1.000
_cell.length_b   1.000
_cell.length_c   1.000
_cell.angle_alpha   90.00
_cell.angle_beta   90.00
_cell.angle_gamma   90.00
#
_symmetry.space_group_name_H-M   'P 1'
#
loop_
_entity.id
_entity.type
_entity.pdbx_description
1 polymer ?
#
loop_
_entity_poly.entity_id
_entity_poly.type
_entity_poly.pdbx_seq_one_letter_code
_entity_poly.pdbx_strand_id
1 'polypeptide(L)'
;MKKNICALIFTSLLFIGCTDTSLEVVDFSIADKPAPSPSKDFNELRNAYFGDLHVHTRYSFDAYVFGTTASPDDAYRYAKGETIKHALGFDMKLREPLDFYAVTDHGFFLGMIQAWADTS
;
A
#
# COMPACT_ATOMS: atom_id res chain seq x y z
N MET A 1 -29.76 -12.35 68.83
CA MET A 1 -29.56 -13.19 67.62
C MET A 1 -30.09 -12.42 66.41
N LYS A 2 -29.22 -11.80 65.67
CA LYS A 2 -29.60 -11.02 64.43
C LYS A 2 -29.14 -11.84 63.24
N LYS A 3 -30.09 -12.28 62.40
CA LYS A 3 -29.82 -13.01 61.17
C LYS A 3 -29.56 -12.00 60.04
N ASN A 4 -28.33 -12.02 59.51
CA ASN A 4 -28.01 -11.24 58.33
C ASN A 4 -28.51 -12.00 57.08
N ILE A 5 -29.42 -11.38 56.36
CA ILE A 5 -29.91 -11.83 55.07
C ILE A 5 -28.99 -11.20 54.03
N CYS A 6 -28.21 -12.06 53.38
CA CYS A 6 -27.37 -11.67 52.26
C CYS A 6 -28.26 -11.63 51.01
N ALA A 7 -28.53 -10.43 50.51
CA ALA A 7 -29.29 -10.25 49.26
C ALA A 7 -28.34 -10.43 48.08
N LEU A 8 -28.50 -11.49 47.35
CA LEU A 8 -27.87 -11.72 46.04
C LEU A 8 -28.50 -10.82 45.02
N ILE A 9 -27.77 -9.81 44.58
CA ILE A 9 -28.17 -8.99 43.44
C ILE A 9 -27.80 -9.76 42.17
N PHE A 10 -28.80 -10.26 41.49
CA PHE A 10 -28.67 -10.88 40.17
C PHE A 10 -28.57 -9.76 39.13
N THR A 11 -27.36 -9.45 38.66
CA THR A 11 -27.16 -8.52 37.58
C THR A 11 -27.54 -9.21 36.29
N SER A 12 -28.70 -8.85 35.76
CA SER A 12 -29.19 -9.26 34.45
C SER A 12 -28.34 -8.60 33.37
N LEU A 13 -27.44 -9.35 32.75
CA LEU A 13 -26.76 -8.92 31.52
C LEU A 13 -27.82 -8.89 30.39
N LEU A 14 -28.24 -7.72 30.02
CA LEU A 14 -28.96 -7.49 28.78
C LEU A 14 -27.98 -7.73 27.62
N PHE A 15 -28.11 -8.86 26.97
CA PHE A 15 -27.57 -9.08 25.64
C PHE A 15 -28.34 -8.16 24.67
N ILE A 16 -27.73 -7.04 24.32
CA ILE A 16 -28.17 -6.26 23.17
C ILE A 16 -27.82 -7.12 21.95
N GLY A 17 -28.85 -7.79 21.44
CA GLY A 17 -28.74 -8.53 20.18
C GLY A 17 -28.23 -7.57 19.09
N CYS A 18 -27.16 -7.96 18.42
CA CYS A 18 -26.80 -7.33 17.15
C CYS A 18 -28.02 -7.41 16.24
N THR A 19 -28.61 -6.27 15.95
CA THR A 19 -29.61 -6.14 14.90
C THR A 19 -28.95 -6.58 13.60
N ASP A 20 -29.58 -7.50 12.96
CA ASP A 20 -29.27 -8.03 11.64
C ASP A 20 -29.00 -6.84 10.70
N THR A 21 -27.70 -6.54 10.52
CA THR A 21 -27.28 -5.68 9.43
C THR A 21 -27.42 -6.60 8.21
N SER A 22 -28.53 -6.50 7.52
CA SER A 22 -28.70 -7.09 6.21
C SER A 22 -27.47 -6.67 5.41
N LEU A 23 -26.55 -7.60 5.19
CA LEU A 23 -25.49 -7.44 4.22
C LEU A 23 -26.20 -7.21 2.90
N GLU A 24 -26.28 -5.96 2.44
CA GLU A 24 -26.63 -5.69 1.07
C GLU A 24 -25.60 -6.47 0.23
N VAL A 25 -26.11 -7.53 -0.39
CA VAL A 25 -25.34 -8.26 -1.38
C VAL A 25 -25.07 -7.25 -2.47
N VAL A 26 -23.84 -6.72 -2.50
CA VAL A 26 -23.40 -5.88 -3.59
C VAL A 26 -23.46 -6.76 -4.84
N ASP A 27 -24.46 -6.51 -5.66
CA ASP A 27 -24.63 -7.20 -6.94
C ASP A 27 -23.46 -6.82 -7.85
N PHE A 28 -22.49 -7.70 -7.94
CA PHE A 28 -21.38 -7.63 -8.88
C PHE A 28 -21.79 -8.05 -10.28
N SER A 29 -23.04 -7.85 -10.69
CA SER A 29 -23.40 -8.11 -12.07
C SER A 29 -22.66 -7.17 -13.00
N ILE A 30 -21.48 -7.59 -13.42
CA ILE A 30 -20.66 -6.92 -14.45
C ILE A 30 -21.34 -7.06 -15.84
N ALA A 31 -22.45 -7.78 -15.91
CA ALA A 31 -23.08 -8.21 -17.17
C ALA A 31 -23.62 -7.06 -18.05
N ASP A 32 -23.93 -5.88 -17.46
CA ASP A 32 -24.58 -4.80 -18.20
C ASP A 32 -23.68 -3.57 -18.44
N LYS A 33 -22.42 -3.62 -18.05
CA LYS A 33 -21.51 -2.54 -18.37
C LYS A 33 -20.95 -2.75 -19.79
N PRO A 34 -21.22 -1.85 -20.72
CA PRO A 34 -20.63 -1.97 -22.05
C PRO A 34 -19.10 -2.04 -21.92
N ALA A 35 -18.50 -2.96 -22.65
CA ALA A 35 -17.05 -3.07 -22.68
C ALA A 35 -16.45 -1.70 -23.06
N PRO A 36 -15.41 -1.23 -22.35
CA PRO A 36 -14.75 0.02 -22.71
C PRO A 36 -14.29 -0.06 -24.18
N SER A 37 -14.50 1.02 -24.93
CA SER A 37 -14.00 1.10 -26.30
C SER A 37 -12.49 0.86 -26.30
N PRO A 38 -11.96 0.11 -27.27
CA PRO A 38 -10.52 -0.09 -27.38
C PRO A 38 -9.80 1.25 -27.45
N SER A 39 -8.67 1.37 -26.75
CA SER A 39 -7.79 2.54 -26.88
C SER A 39 -7.25 2.63 -28.32
N LYS A 40 -6.72 3.80 -28.71
CA LYS A 40 -6.10 3.98 -30.02
C LYS A 40 -4.95 3.00 -30.28
N ASP A 41 -4.35 2.52 -29.22
CA ASP A 41 -3.21 1.60 -29.24
C ASP A 41 -3.63 0.14 -28.98
N PHE A 42 -4.93 -0.14 -29.09
CA PHE A 42 -5.44 -1.49 -28.88
C PHE A 42 -4.86 -2.45 -29.94
N ASN A 43 -4.26 -3.53 -29.47
CA ASN A 43 -3.72 -4.59 -30.30
C ASN A 43 -4.43 -5.91 -29.95
N GLU A 44 -5.08 -6.52 -30.93
CA GLU A 44 -5.77 -7.81 -30.77
C GLU A 44 -4.82 -8.93 -30.29
N LEU A 45 -3.55 -8.83 -30.62
CA LEU A 45 -2.51 -9.79 -30.21
C LEU A 45 -2.00 -9.54 -28.79
N ARG A 46 -2.56 -8.56 -28.09
CA ARG A 46 -2.16 -8.06 -26.77
C ARG A 46 -0.78 -7.39 -26.79
N ASN A 47 -0.64 -6.30 -26.07
CA ASN A 47 0.64 -5.65 -25.81
C ASN A 47 1.24 -6.22 -24.53
N ALA A 48 2.57 -6.40 -24.51
CA ALA A 48 3.31 -6.65 -23.30
C ALA A 48 3.69 -5.30 -22.66
N TYR A 49 3.36 -5.14 -21.39
CA TYR A 49 3.75 -3.97 -20.61
C TYR A 49 4.69 -4.41 -19.49
N PHE A 50 5.76 -3.65 -19.28
CA PHE A 50 6.79 -3.94 -18.30
C PHE A 50 6.83 -2.86 -17.24
N GLY A 51 6.79 -3.26 -15.97
CA GLY A 51 6.81 -2.32 -14.87
C GLY A 51 6.99 -2.99 -13.53
N ASP A 52 6.95 -2.20 -12.47
CA ASP A 52 7.10 -2.68 -11.11
C ASP A 52 6.09 -1.98 -10.18
N LEU A 53 5.41 -2.78 -9.37
CA LEU A 53 4.44 -2.33 -8.36
C LEU A 53 4.90 -2.66 -6.93
N HIS A 54 6.15 -3.03 -6.75
CA HIS A 54 6.72 -3.32 -5.44
C HIS A 54 8.10 -2.66 -5.30
N VAL A 55 8.08 -1.38 -5.00
CA VAL A 55 9.29 -0.55 -4.95
C VAL A 55 9.37 0.18 -3.62
N HIS A 56 10.48 0.02 -2.94
CA HIS A 56 10.77 0.69 -1.68
C HIS A 56 11.88 1.73 -1.88
N THR A 57 11.69 2.91 -1.28
CA THR A 57 12.63 4.03 -1.33
C THR A 57 13.32 4.23 0.02
N ARG A 58 14.16 5.26 0.13
CA ARG A 58 14.80 5.61 1.41
C ARG A 58 13.82 5.91 2.55
N TYR A 59 12.53 6.12 2.25
CA TYR A 59 11.50 6.33 3.27
C TYR A 59 10.96 5.02 3.84
N SER A 60 11.15 3.89 3.16
CA SER A 60 10.83 2.57 3.68
C SER A 60 11.94 2.14 4.66
N PHE A 61 11.55 1.71 5.86
CA PHE A 61 12.53 1.38 6.90
C PHE A 61 13.51 0.29 6.47
N ASP A 62 13.04 -0.72 5.77
CA ASP A 62 13.83 -1.84 5.26
C ASP A 62 14.82 -1.41 4.17
N ALA A 63 14.33 -0.68 3.16
CA ALA A 63 15.18 -0.19 2.08
C ALA A 63 16.28 0.75 2.61
N TYR A 64 15.95 1.63 3.57
CA TYR A 64 16.92 2.50 4.20
C TYR A 64 18.01 1.72 4.95
N VAL A 65 17.64 0.71 5.73
CA VAL A 65 18.58 -0.14 6.48
C VAL A 65 19.51 -0.90 5.53
N PHE A 66 19.02 -1.28 4.35
CA PHE A 66 19.85 -1.90 3.29
C PHE A 66 20.63 -0.88 2.43
N GLY A 67 20.58 0.40 2.76
CA GLY A 67 21.40 1.43 2.14
C GLY A 67 20.79 2.12 0.93
N THR A 68 19.47 2.02 0.74
CA THR A 68 18.79 2.77 -0.32
C THR A 68 18.79 4.26 -0.01
N THR A 69 19.33 5.08 -0.92
CA THR A 69 19.38 6.54 -0.81
C THR A 69 18.38 7.25 -1.71
N ALA A 70 17.82 6.55 -2.69
CA ALA A 70 16.87 7.10 -3.64
C ALA A 70 15.56 7.51 -2.95
N SER A 71 15.10 8.74 -3.22
CA SER A 71 13.79 9.24 -2.82
C SER A 71 12.69 8.68 -3.72
N PRO A 72 11.40 8.82 -3.37
CA PRO A 72 10.30 8.49 -4.28
C PRO A 72 10.40 9.22 -5.64
N ASP A 73 10.84 10.48 -5.63
CA ASP A 73 11.04 11.24 -6.87
C ASP A 73 12.15 10.62 -7.73
N ASP A 74 13.29 10.26 -7.12
CA ASP A 74 14.36 9.56 -7.83
C ASP A 74 13.88 8.23 -8.42
N ALA A 75 13.06 7.48 -7.68
CA ALA A 75 12.51 6.22 -8.14
C ALA A 75 11.64 6.41 -9.39
N TYR A 76 10.75 7.43 -9.41
CA TYR A 76 9.95 7.74 -10.59
C TYR A 76 10.78 8.29 -11.76
N ARG A 77 11.83 9.06 -11.50
CA ARG A 77 12.77 9.52 -12.53
C ARG A 77 13.50 8.34 -13.16
N TYR A 78 13.97 7.40 -12.34
CA TYR A 78 14.60 6.16 -12.81
C TYR A 78 13.66 5.34 -13.69
N ALA A 79 12.40 5.15 -13.23
CA ALA A 79 11.39 4.42 -14.01
C ALA A 79 11.10 5.06 -15.38
N LYS A 80 11.21 6.40 -15.48
CA LYS A 80 11.09 7.15 -16.75
C LYS A 80 12.35 7.09 -17.62
N GLY A 81 13.38 6.37 -17.19
CA GLY A 81 14.63 6.25 -17.93
C GLY A 81 15.60 7.42 -17.71
N GLU A 82 15.41 8.24 -16.67
CA GLU A 82 16.38 9.24 -16.30
C GLU A 82 17.55 8.61 -15.50
N THR A 83 18.67 9.30 -15.51
CA THR A 83 19.83 8.90 -14.71
C THR A 83 19.64 9.34 -13.26
N ILE A 84 19.86 8.43 -12.31
CA ILE A 84 19.95 8.69 -10.88
C ILE A 84 21.28 8.18 -10.31
N LYS A 85 21.61 8.60 -9.09
CA LYS A 85 22.80 8.14 -8.38
C LYS A 85 22.48 6.90 -7.55
N HIS A 86 23.30 5.87 -7.68
CA HIS A 86 23.35 4.77 -6.74
C HIS A 86 23.96 5.20 -5.40
N ALA A 87 23.63 4.52 -4.30
CA ALA A 87 24.20 4.80 -2.98
C ALA A 87 25.75 4.79 -2.95
N LEU A 88 26.38 4.00 -3.81
CA LEU A 88 27.83 3.96 -3.98
C LEU A 88 28.39 5.02 -4.92
N GLY A 89 27.57 5.98 -5.38
CA GLY A 89 27.98 7.17 -6.14
C GLY A 89 28.06 7.02 -7.66
N PHE A 90 27.88 5.84 -8.22
CA PHE A 90 27.84 5.68 -9.68
C PHE A 90 26.46 6.00 -10.27
N ASP A 91 26.43 6.28 -11.57
CA ASP A 91 25.20 6.58 -12.28
C ASP A 91 24.46 5.30 -12.66
N MET A 92 23.13 5.31 -12.46
CA MET A 92 22.23 4.24 -12.88
C MET A 92 21.16 4.79 -13.81
N LYS A 93 20.85 4.02 -14.84
CA LYS A 93 19.81 4.36 -15.80
C LYS A 93 19.21 3.08 -16.38
N LEU A 94 17.89 3.04 -16.53
CA LEU A 94 17.24 2.00 -17.32
C LEU A 94 17.54 2.18 -18.79
N ARG A 95 17.63 1.08 -19.53
CA ARG A 95 17.82 1.10 -20.97
C ARG A 95 16.60 1.67 -21.68
N GLU A 96 15.41 1.33 -21.18
CA GLU A 96 14.12 1.80 -21.65
C GLU A 96 13.24 2.17 -20.44
N PRO A 97 12.37 3.18 -20.55
CA PRO A 97 11.40 3.50 -19.50
C PRO A 97 10.46 2.33 -19.24
N LEU A 98 9.95 2.26 -18.00
CA LEU A 98 8.89 1.32 -17.63
C LEU A 98 7.53 1.85 -18.07
N ASP A 99 6.62 0.94 -18.43
CA ASP A 99 5.24 1.28 -18.82
C ASP A 99 4.37 1.63 -17.62
N PHE A 100 4.65 1.03 -16.46
CA PHE A 100 3.97 1.32 -15.22
C PHE A 100 4.91 1.17 -14.03
N TYR A 101 4.65 1.94 -12.97
CA TYR A 101 5.52 1.95 -11.79
C TYR A 101 4.79 2.53 -10.58
N ALA A 102 4.96 1.92 -9.41
CA ALA A 102 4.45 2.46 -8.17
C ALA A 102 5.45 2.30 -7.02
N VAL A 103 5.72 3.38 -6.31
CA VAL A 103 6.42 3.34 -5.02
C VAL A 103 5.46 2.82 -3.96
N THR A 104 5.90 1.81 -3.22
CA THR A 104 5.11 1.07 -2.22
C THR A 104 5.85 0.96 -0.90
N ASP A 105 6.39 2.07 -0.42
CA ASP A 105 7.08 2.14 0.86
C ASP A 105 6.19 1.65 2.01
N HIS A 106 6.78 0.99 2.99
CA HIS A 106 6.05 0.63 4.21
C HIS A 106 5.49 1.85 4.92
N GLY A 107 4.18 1.86 5.21
CA GLY A 107 3.52 2.97 5.90
C GLY A 107 3.95 3.11 7.37
N PHE A 108 4.28 1.99 8.04
CA PHE A 108 4.81 2.05 9.39
C PHE A 108 6.29 2.47 9.36
N PHE A 109 6.66 3.37 10.27
CA PHE A 109 7.99 4.01 10.33
C PHE A 109 8.41 4.75 9.04
N LEU A 110 7.47 5.16 8.21
CA LEU A 110 7.74 5.87 6.97
C LEU A 110 8.61 7.12 7.22
N GLY A 111 9.82 7.12 6.69
CA GLY A 111 10.79 8.21 6.85
C GLY A 111 11.38 8.37 8.27
N MET A 112 10.91 7.65 9.27
CA MET A 112 11.37 7.84 10.66
C MET A 112 12.83 7.46 10.87
N ILE A 113 13.26 6.34 10.29
CA ILE A 113 14.63 5.86 10.47
C ILE A 113 15.61 6.82 9.83
N GLN A 114 15.29 7.31 8.63
CA GLN A 114 16.08 8.35 7.97
C GLN A 114 16.14 9.63 8.81
N ALA A 115 14.99 10.16 9.23
CA ALA A 115 14.94 11.38 10.02
C ALA A 115 15.72 11.27 11.34
N TRP A 116 15.71 10.08 11.94
CA TRP A 116 16.47 9.81 13.16
C TRP A 116 17.99 9.79 12.91
N ALA A 117 18.42 9.18 11.81
CA ALA A 117 19.82 9.16 11.44
C ALA A 117 20.37 10.55 11.05
N ASP A 118 19.54 11.39 10.42
CA ASP A 118 19.92 12.74 10.01
C ASP A 118 20.06 13.73 11.21
N THR A 119 19.57 13.37 12.40
CA THR A 119 19.67 14.19 13.63
C THR A 119 20.81 13.76 14.58
N SER A 120 21.48 12.68 14.29
CA SER A 120 22.59 12.13 15.08
C SER A 120 23.94 12.52 14.47
#